data_d688938208ced7c7265eb8f3a4140edc
#
_entry.id   d688938208ced7c7265eb8f3a4140edc
#
_cell.length_a   1.000
_cell.length_b   1.000
_cell.length_c   1.000
_cell.angle_alpha   90.00
_cell.angle_beta   90.00
_cell.angle_gamma   90.00
#
_symmetry.space_group_name_H-M   'P 1'
#
loop_
_entity.id
_entity.type
_entity.pdbx_description
1 polymer ?
#
loop_
_entity_poly.entity_id
_entity_poly.type
_entity_poly.pdbx_seq_one_letter_code
_entity_poly.pdbx_strand_id
1 'polypeptide(L)'
;LREDISETLWHFQPYKNDISVRISKMADFLNDVSQLIQKNYPDFEIIWYGHIGDGNIHLNILKPKNLSTLQFKSFCDGVSMSLGELISKYEGSISAEHGVGLLKKESLRFSRSEDEINLMKSIKKIFDPNSILNPGKLI
;
A
#
# COMPACT_ATOMS: atom_id res chain seq x y z
N LEU A 1 -4.69 11.57 -19.86
CA LEU A 1 -3.95 10.29 -19.87
C LEU A 1 -3.80 9.70 -18.48
N ARG A 2 -3.37 10.48 -17.47
CA ARG A 2 -3.14 9.99 -16.10
C ARG A 2 -4.44 9.58 -15.39
N GLU A 3 -5.47 10.40 -15.49
CA GLU A 3 -6.80 10.13 -14.92
C GLU A 3 -7.47 8.94 -15.61
N ASP A 4 -7.33 8.84 -16.91
CA ASP A 4 -7.89 7.77 -17.74
C ASP A 4 -7.38 6.37 -17.34
N ILE A 5 -6.13 6.24 -16.88
CA ILE A 5 -5.57 4.97 -16.42
C ILE A 5 -6.36 4.42 -15.22
N SER A 6 -6.60 5.27 -14.21
CA SER A 6 -7.35 4.86 -13.02
C SER A 6 -8.80 4.48 -13.34
N GLU A 7 -9.45 5.21 -14.26
CA GLU A 7 -10.82 4.91 -14.71
C GLU A 7 -10.88 3.61 -15.51
N THR A 8 -9.94 3.41 -16.43
CA THR A 8 -9.85 2.17 -17.22
C THR A 8 -9.65 0.96 -16.33
N LEU A 9 -8.79 1.06 -15.31
CA LEU A 9 -8.51 -0.04 -14.40
C LEU A 9 -9.68 -0.37 -13.47
N TRP A 10 -10.61 0.56 -13.23
CA TRP A 10 -11.75 0.34 -12.33
C TRP A 10 -12.60 -0.88 -12.71
N HIS A 11 -12.79 -1.12 -13.99
CA HIS A 11 -13.55 -2.27 -14.49
C HIS A 11 -12.94 -3.64 -14.12
N PHE A 12 -11.63 -3.67 -13.85
CA PHE A 12 -10.89 -4.88 -13.48
C PHE A 12 -10.84 -5.12 -11.96
N GLN A 13 -11.53 -4.28 -11.17
CA GLN A 13 -11.54 -4.38 -9.70
C GLN A 13 -10.13 -4.51 -9.10
N PRO A 14 -9.21 -3.60 -9.40
CA PRO A 14 -7.81 -3.73 -8.97
C PRO A 14 -7.67 -3.61 -7.47
N TYR A 15 -6.74 -4.39 -6.91
CA TYR A 15 -6.21 -4.13 -5.59
C TYR A 15 -5.14 -3.04 -5.69
N LYS A 16 -5.42 -1.88 -5.11
CA LYS A 16 -4.60 -0.66 -5.27
C LYS A 16 -3.70 -0.45 -4.06
N ASN A 17 -2.43 -0.19 -4.35
CA ASN A 17 -1.45 0.25 -3.36
C ASN A 17 -0.81 1.57 -3.82
N ASP A 18 -0.66 2.47 -2.88
CA ASP A 18 -0.01 3.77 -3.03
C ASP A 18 1.22 3.74 -2.13
N ILE A 19 2.41 3.59 -2.73
CA ILE A 19 3.66 3.28 -2.05
C ILE A 19 4.68 4.35 -2.41
N SER A 20 5.62 4.64 -1.52
CA SER A 20 6.82 5.37 -1.89
C SER A 20 8.08 4.68 -1.42
N VAL A 21 9.12 4.78 -2.25
CA VAL A 21 10.49 4.37 -1.92
C VAL A 21 11.46 5.45 -2.41
N ARG A 22 12.68 5.46 -1.87
CA ARG A 22 13.73 6.36 -2.38
C ARG A 22 13.94 6.11 -3.87
N ILE A 23 14.05 7.18 -4.67
CA ILE A 23 14.20 7.10 -6.13
C ILE A 23 15.37 6.17 -6.51
N SER A 24 16.49 6.26 -5.80
CA SER A 24 17.68 5.42 -6.02
C SER A 24 17.46 3.92 -5.79
N LYS A 25 16.38 3.55 -5.11
CA LYS A 25 16.00 2.16 -4.79
C LYS A 25 14.83 1.66 -5.62
N MET A 26 14.23 2.51 -6.44
CA MET A 26 12.98 2.21 -7.14
C MET A 26 13.13 1.02 -8.09
N ALA A 27 14.17 0.96 -8.89
CA ALA A 27 14.37 -0.12 -9.86
C ALA A 27 14.48 -1.50 -9.17
N ASP A 28 15.26 -1.58 -8.10
CA ASP A 28 15.42 -2.80 -7.31
C ASP A 28 14.10 -3.19 -6.63
N PHE A 29 13.40 -2.21 -6.06
CA PHE A 29 12.10 -2.43 -5.41
C PHE A 29 11.05 -2.97 -6.40
N LEU A 30 10.91 -2.37 -7.58
CA LEU A 30 9.98 -2.84 -8.62
C LEU A 30 10.28 -4.26 -9.06
N ASN A 31 11.57 -4.59 -9.22
CA ASN A 31 12.02 -5.94 -9.57
C ASN A 31 11.66 -6.94 -8.45
N ASP A 32 11.99 -6.64 -7.21
CA ASP A 32 11.69 -7.51 -6.06
C ASP A 32 10.19 -7.74 -5.89
N VAL A 33 9.35 -6.69 -6.03
CA VAL A 33 7.88 -6.84 -5.97
C VAL A 33 7.36 -7.69 -7.14
N SER A 34 7.88 -7.49 -8.34
CA SER A 34 7.48 -8.30 -9.51
C SER A 34 7.80 -9.77 -9.29
N GLN A 35 9.00 -10.08 -8.79
CA GLN A 35 9.40 -11.44 -8.46
C GLN A 35 8.53 -12.05 -7.33
N LEU A 36 8.24 -11.27 -6.28
CA LEU A 36 7.40 -11.70 -5.17
C LEU A 36 6.02 -12.12 -5.66
N ILE A 37 5.38 -11.29 -6.49
CA ILE A 37 4.04 -11.56 -7.00
C ILE A 37 4.07 -12.69 -8.01
N GLN A 38 5.00 -12.70 -8.95
CA GLN A 38 5.11 -13.77 -9.95
C GLN A 38 5.35 -15.15 -9.32
N LYS A 39 6.14 -15.21 -8.24
CA LYS A 39 6.43 -16.47 -7.54
C LYS A 39 5.23 -17.00 -6.77
N ASN A 40 4.50 -16.14 -6.07
CA ASN A 40 3.45 -16.55 -5.14
C ASN A 40 2.05 -16.48 -5.75
N TYR A 41 1.86 -15.65 -6.78
CA TYR A 41 0.58 -15.35 -7.41
C TYR A 41 0.77 -15.23 -8.94
N PRO A 42 1.16 -16.32 -9.64
CA PRO A 42 1.55 -16.27 -11.06
C PRO A 42 0.44 -15.80 -12.01
N ASP A 43 -0.82 -15.94 -11.61
CA ASP A 43 -1.98 -15.50 -12.40
C ASP A 43 -2.36 -14.03 -12.17
N PHE A 44 -1.61 -13.31 -11.31
CA PHE A 44 -1.90 -11.91 -11.01
C PHE A 44 -1.17 -10.99 -11.99
N GLU A 45 -1.93 -10.17 -12.68
CA GLU A 45 -1.40 -9.12 -13.55
C GLU A 45 -1.16 -7.84 -12.76
N ILE A 46 0.03 -7.24 -12.94
CA ILE A 46 0.45 -6.02 -12.25
C ILE A 46 0.47 -4.86 -13.24
N ILE A 47 -0.16 -3.76 -12.86
CA ILE A 47 -0.09 -2.48 -13.58
C ILE A 47 0.59 -1.45 -12.69
N TRP A 48 1.68 -0.89 -13.21
CA TRP A 48 2.47 0.15 -12.56
C TRP A 48 2.24 1.50 -13.20
N TYR A 49 2.04 2.51 -12.39
CA TYR A 49 2.19 3.92 -12.76
C TYR A 49 2.52 4.72 -11.51
N GLY A 50 2.83 6.01 -11.64
CA GLY A 50 3.16 6.84 -10.49
C GLY A 50 3.98 8.06 -10.85
N HIS A 51 4.60 8.64 -9.84
CA HIS A 51 5.39 9.87 -9.92
C HIS A 51 6.85 9.55 -9.62
N ILE A 52 7.61 9.29 -10.66
CA ILE A 52 9.00 8.85 -10.49
C ILE A 52 9.87 9.91 -9.81
N GLY A 53 9.52 11.20 -9.97
CA GLY A 53 10.28 12.31 -9.42
C GLY A 53 10.26 12.42 -7.88
N ASP A 54 9.26 11.82 -7.23
CA ASP A 54 9.11 11.80 -5.76
C ASP A 54 9.07 10.38 -5.17
N GLY A 55 9.36 9.38 -6.00
CA GLY A 55 9.43 7.99 -5.57
C GLY A 55 8.07 7.34 -5.33
N ASN A 56 6.97 7.96 -5.78
CA ASN A 56 5.62 7.43 -5.61
C ASN A 56 5.29 6.38 -6.69
N ILE A 57 4.75 5.26 -6.25
CA ILE A 57 4.37 4.12 -7.08
C ILE A 57 2.94 3.71 -6.76
N HIS A 58 2.08 3.71 -7.76
CA HIS A 58 0.77 3.10 -7.71
C HIS A 58 0.84 1.67 -8.26
N LEU A 59 0.85 0.71 -7.35
CA LEU A 59 0.79 -0.71 -7.68
C LEU A 59 -0.67 -1.13 -7.76
N ASN A 60 -1.10 -1.59 -8.91
CA ASN A 60 -2.43 -2.15 -9.11
C ASN A 60 -2.31 -3.61 -9.50
N ILE A 61 -2.94 -4.48 -8.74
CA ILE A 61 -3.01 -5.90 -9.04
C ILE A 61 -4.42 -6.17 -9.55
N LEU A 62 -4.53 -6.67 -10.78
CA LEU A 62 -5.82 -6.94 -11.40
C LEU A 62 -6.41 -8.25 -10.88
N LYS A 63 -7.72 -8.25 -10.66
CA LYS A 63 -8.42 -9.48 -10.25
C LYS A 63 -8.51 -10.46 -11.40
N PRO A 64 -7.94 -11.67 -11.28
CA PRO A 64 -8.10 -12.72 -12.28
C PRO A 64 -9.58 -13.08 -12.52
N LYS A 65 -9.94 -13.38 -13.75
CA LYS A 65 -11.34 -13.68 -14.12
C LYS A 65 -11.91 -14.93 -13.44
N ASN A 66 -11.04 -15.90 -13.13
CA ASN A 66 -11.39 -17.17 -12.49
C ASN A 66 -11.59 -17.05 -10.96
N LEU A 67 -11.29 -15.89 -10.33
CA LEU A 67 -11.47 -15.68 -8.90
C LEU A 67 -12.72 -14.86 -8.60
N SER A 68 -13.45 -15.26 -7.57
CA SER A 68 -14.46 -14.40 -6.96
C SER A 68 -13.80 -13.22 -6.23
N THR A 69 -14.55 -12.15 -5.99
CA THR A 69 -14.06 -10.97 -5.26
C THR A 69 -13.61 -11.32 -3.84
N LEU A 70 -14.30 -12.26 -3.17
CA LEU A 70 -13.93 -12.72 -1.82
C LEU A 70 -12.60 -13.47 -1.83
N GLN A 71 -12.42 -14.40 -2.76
CA GLN A 71 -11.15 -15.14 -2.91
C GLN A 71 -10.01 -14.19 -3.22
N PHE A 72 -10.21 -13.27 -4.18
CA PHE A 72 -9.20 -12.29 -4.53
C PHE A 72 -8.81 -11.41 -3.34
N LYS A 73 -9.79 -10.94 -2.55
CA LYS A 73 -9.51 -10.17 -1.34
C LYS A 73 -8.66 -10.95 -0.34
N SER A 74 -8.96 -12.23 -0.10
CA SER A 74 -8.15 -13.08 0.78
C SER A 74 -6.70 -13.22 0.29
N PHE A 75 -6.49 -13.37 -1.01
CA PHE A 75 -5.14 -13.37 -1.58
C PHE A 75 -4.45 -12.01 -1.41
N CYS A 76 -5.16 -10.89 -1.60
CA CYS A 76 -4.63 -9.55 -1.41
C CYS A 76 -4.17 -9.27 0.02
N ASP A 77 -4.81 -9.88 1.03
CA ASP A 77 -4.36 -9.79 2.42
C ASP A 77 -2.96 -10.41 2.58
N GLY A 78 -2.71 -11.57 1.95
CA GLY A 78 -1.38 -12.18 1.90
C GLY A 78 -0.35 -11.36 1.14
N VAL A 79 -0.75 -10.79 -0.01
CA VAL A 79 0.10 -9.87 -0.77
C VAL A 79 0.46 -8.65 0.07
N SER A 80 -0.51 -8.06 0.80
CA SER A 80 -0.29 -6.89 1.66
C SER A 80 0.79 -7.12 2.70
N MET A 81 0.82 -8.29 3.32
CA MET A 81 1.83 -8.64 4.32
C MET A 81 3.22 -8.70 3.70
N SER A 82 3.39 -9.51 2.64
CA SER A 82 4.67 -9.67 1.96
C SER A 82 5.18 -8.37 1.33
N LEU A 83 4.26 -7.57 0.78
CA LEU A 83 4.57 -6.26 0.24
C LEU A 83 4.99 -5.28 1.35
N GLY A 84 4.32 -5.32 2.50
CA GLY A 84 4.68 -4.51 3.67
C GLY A 84 6.09 -4.80 4.18
N GLU A 85 6.47 -6.07 4.28
CA GLU A 85 7.82 -6.49 4.64
C GLU A 85 8.86 -5.97 3.65
N LEU A 86 8.54 -6.04 2.36
CA LEU A 86 9.42 -5.53 1.32
C LEU A 86 9.56 -4.00 1.38
N ILE A 87 8.46 -3.27 1.59
CA ILE A 87 8.46 -1.81 1.80
C ILE A 87 9.36 -1.45 2.99
N SER A 88 9.24 -2.17 4.10
CA SER A 88 10.08 -1.97 5.29
C SER A 88 11.56 -2.20 4.99
N LYS A 89 11.91 -3.28 4.25
CA LYS A 89 13.29 -3.57 3.80
C LYS A 89 13.89 -2.40 3.01
N TYR A 90 13.06 -1.71 2.22
CA TYR A 90 13.48 -0.57 1.39
C TYR A 90 13.34 0.78 2.10
N GLU A 91 13.00 0.79 3.39
CA GLU A 91 12.73 2.01 4.17
C GLU A 91 11.68 2.91 3.50
N GLY A 92 10.68 2.27 2.88
CA GLY A 92 9.61 2.94 2.13
C GLY A 92 8.41 3.31 2.98
N SER A 93 7.36 3.79 2.31
CA SER A 93 6.06 4.08 2.94
C SER A 93 4.94 3.29 2.28
N ILE A 94 4.03 2.77 3.13
CA ILE A 94 2.80 2.07 2.71
C ILE A 94 1.73 3.03 2.16
N SER A 95 1.97 4.32 2.28
CA SER A 95 1.10 5.37 1.74
C SER A 95 1.92 6.58 1.36
N ALA A 96 2.03 6.85 0.06
CA ALA A 96 2.77 8.00 -0.45
C ALA A 96 1.95 9.29 -0.32
N GLU A 97 0.74 9.32 -0.88
CA GLU A 97 -0.10 10.51 -0.94
C GLU A 97 -1.54 10.31 -0.42
N HIS A 98 -2.07 9.06 -0.40
CA HIS A 98 -3.49 8.83 -0.07
C HIS A 98 -3.80 8.80 1.43
N GLY A 99 -2.79 8.68 2.28
CA GLY A 99 -2.95 8.55 3.73
C GLY A 99 -3.31 7.12 4.17
N VAL A 100 -3.28 6.92 5.48
CA VAL A 100 -3.44 5.61 6.14
C VAL A 100 -4.93 5.28 6.37
N GLY A 101 -5.68 6.24 6.92
CA GLY A 101 -7.11 6.08 7.22
C GLY A 101 -7.40 4.88 8.14
N LEU A 102 -8.47 4.17 7.82
CA LEU A 102 -8.88 2.94 8.50
C LEU A 102 -8.22 1.70 7.89
N LEU A 103 -8.09 1.67 6.55
CA LEU A 103 -7.74 0.46 5.82
C LEU A 103 -6.27 0.06 5.94
N LYS A 104 -5.38 1.04 6.15
CA LYS A 104 -3.93 0.81 6.22
C LYS A 104 -3.36 0.92 7.64
N LYS A 105 -4.21 1.06 8.66
CA LYS A 105 -3.80 1.24 10.05
C LYS A 105 -2.84 0.14 10.52
N GLU A 106 -3.21 -1.12 10.31
CA GLU A 106 -2.38 -2.27 10.69
C GLU A 106 -1.06 -2.35 9.90
N SER A 107 -1.04 -1.79 8.69
CA SER A 107 0.15 -1.75 7.85
C SER A 107 1.13 -0.62 8.23
N LEU A 108 0.73 0.32 9.08
CA LEU A 108 1.57 1.46 9.47
C LEU A 108 2.92 1.02 10.07
N ARG A 109 2.96 -0.12 10.76
CA ARG A 109 4.15 -0.75 11.33
C ARG A 109 5.26 -1.08 10.31
N PHE A 110 4.92 -1.17 9.03
CA PHE A 110 5.91 -1.40 7.97
C PHE A 110 6.63 -0.13 7.53
N SER A 111 6.12 1.04 7.94
CA SER A 111 6.68 2.35 7.58
C SER A 111 7.08 3.19 8.78
N ARG A 112 6.70 2.79 9.98
CA ARG A 112 6.97 3.51 11.24
C ARG A 112 7.35 2.55 12.34
N SER A 113 8.32 2.94 13.14
CA SER A 113 8.70 2.19 14.33
C SER A 113 7.59 2.25 15.40
N GLU A 114 7.66 1.34 16.35
CA GLU A 114 6.74 1.33 17.50
C GLU A 114 6.83 2.64 18.31
N ASP A 115 8.03 3.18 18.48
CA ASP A 115 8.25 4.45 19.19
C ASP A 115 7.60 5.63 18.45
N GLU A 116 7.73 5.68 17.11
CA GLU A 116 7.05 6.71 16.30
C GLU A 116 5.54 6.59 16.43
N ILE A 117 4.98 5.38 16.35
CA ILE A 117 3.53 5.14 16.51
C ILE A 117 3.06 5.56 17.91
N ASN A 118 3.82 5.26 18.95
CA ASN A 118 3.50 5.69 20.32
C ASN A 118 3.56 7.20 20.48
N LEU A 119 4.52 7.87 19.85
CA LEU A 119 4.58 9.33 19.81
C LEU A 119 3.38 9.93 19.10
N MET A 120 2.99 9.36 17.94
CA MET A 120 1.79 9.79 17.19
C MET A 120 0.53 9.66 18.06
N LYS A 121 0.36 8.56 18.80
CA LYS A 121 -0.75 8.37 19.76
C LYS A 121 -0.74 9.43 20.86
N SER A 122 0.43 9.75 21.39
CA SER A 122 0.59 10.76 22.43
C SER A 122 0.20 12.15 21.93
N ILE A 123 0.65 12.52 20.72
CA ILE A 123 0.29 13.79 20.07
C ILE A 123 -1.22 13.85 19.85
N LYS A 124 -1.82 12.77 19.27
CA LYS A 124 -3.26 12.71 19.09
C LYS A 124 -4.02 12.93 20.39
N LYS A 125 -3.59 12.32 21.48
CA LYS A 125 -4.24 12.45 22.80
C LYS A 125 -4.19 13.88 23.36
N ILE A 126 -3.15 14.65 23.03
CA ILE A 126 -3.04 16.07 23.43
C ILE A 126 -4.11 16.91 22.73
N PHE A 127 -4.30 16.71 21.42
CA PHE A 127 -5.26 17.47 20.62
C PHE A 127 -6.69 16.94 20.69
N ASP A 128 -6.86 15.65 20.98
CA ASP A 128 -8.15 14.97 21.01
C ASP A 128 -8.26 14.02 22.22
N PRO A 129 -8.28 14.61 23.46
CA PRO A 129 -8.33 13.83 24.68
C PRO A 129 -9.59 12.96 24.81
N ASN A 130 -10.67 13.36 24.16
CA ASN A 130 -11.96 12.65 24.16
C ASN A 130 -12.15 11.69 22.98
N SER A 131 -11.16 11.59 22.08
CA SER A 131 -11.20 10.70 20.89
C SER A 131 -12.43 10.90 20.00
N ILE A 132 -12.85 12.15 19.81
CA ILE A 132 -14.00 12.53 18.96
C ILE A 132 -13.60 12.91 17.54
N LEU A 133 -12.30 13.22 17.28
CA LEU A 133 -11.79 13.61 15.98
C LEU A 133 -11.34 12.37 15.20
N ASN A 134 -12.11 11.99 14.19
CA ASN A 134 -11.81 10.83 13.35
C ASN A 134 -11.43 9.57 14.15
N PRO A 135 -12.30 9.07 15.02
CA PRO A 135 -12.00 7.96 15.91
C PRO A 135 -11.57 6.71 15.13
N GLY A 136 -10.49 6.08 15.60
CA GLY A 136 -9.96 4.83 15.04
C GLY A 136 -9.22 4.95 13.71
N LYS A 137 -9.10 6.15 13.13
CA LYS A 137 -8.33 6.37 11.89
C LYS A 137 -6.88 6.70 12.23
N LEU A 138 -5.97 6.20 11.40
CA LEU A 138 -4.52 6.35 11.47
C LEU A 138 -3.89 5.56 12.63
N ILE A 139 -4.25 5.87 13.85
CA ILE A 139 -3.71 5.29 15.10
C ILE A 139 -4.82 5.06 16.12
#